data_2da70fd7471fc3a9b132bc262712dfd8
#
_entry.id   2da70fd7471fc3a9b132bc262712dfd8
#
_cell.length_a   1.000
_cell.length_b   1.000
_cell.length_c   1.000
_cell.angle_alpha   90.00
_cell.angle_beta   90.00
_cell.angle_gamma   90.00
#
_symmetry.space_group_name_H-M   'P 1'
#
loop_
_entity.id
_entity.type
_entity.pdbx_description
1 polymer ?
#
loop_
_entity_poly.entity_id
_entity_poly.type
_entity_poly.pdbx_seq_one_letter_code
_entity_poly.pdbx_strand_id
1 'polypeptide(L)'
;MQKNMALIVVDVQNGFTPGGNLAVAGSDQIIPKINQLGDYFDTIVLTQDWHPENHISFADNHPDQQAFQTIELDYGTQVLWPRHCVQGTQDAELHPDLDLAKAQLIIRKGCHAHIDSYSAFLEADHKTQTGLAGYLRERGID
;
A
#
# COMPACT_ATOMS: atom_id res chain seq x y z
N MET A 1 22.70 -1.94 14.57
CA MET A 1 21.26 -2.20 14.32
C MET A 1 20.46 -1.46 15.36
N GLN A 2 19.43 -0.74 14.95
CA GLN A 2 18.58 0.03 15.88
C GLN A 2 17.54 -0.91 16.48
N LYS A 3 17.68 -1.20 17.76
CA LYS A 3 16.68 -1.97 18.53
C LYS A 3 15.47 -1.05 18.76
N ASN A 4 14.26 -1.59 18.70
CA ASN A 4 12.98 -0.92 18.91
C ASN A 4 12.56 0.05 17.78
N MET A 5 13.10 -0.14 16.58
CA MET A 5 12.67 0.59 15.36
C MET A 5 12.37 -0.38 14.23
N ALA A 6 11.37 -0.04 13.43
CA ALA A 6 11.06 -0.76 12.21
C ALA A 6 11.20 0.13 10.98
N LEU A 7 11.65 -0.44 9.89
CA LEU A 7 11.53 0.15 8.56
C LEU A 7 10.20 -0.29 7.96
N ILE A 8 9.31 0.65 7.70
CA ILE A 8 8.06 0.40 7.00
C ILE A 8 8.22 0.89 5.57
N VAL A 9 8.19 -0.03 4.62
CA VAL A 9 8.29 0.23 3.19
C VAL A 9 6.89 0.21 2.60
N VAL A 10 6.42 1.38 2.15
CA VAL A 10 5.02 1.57 1.78
C VAL A 10 4.85 1.42 0.28
N ASP A 11 4.08 0.42 -0.12
CA ASP A 11 3.49 0.22 -1.45
C ASP A 11 4.49 0.30 -2.62
N VAL A 12 5.67 -0.30 -2.47
CA VAL A 12 6.65 -0.40 -3.56
C VAL A 12 6.23 -1.54 -4.48
N GLN A 13 5.25 -1.25 -5.33
CA GLN A 13 4.56 -2.20 -6.21
C GLN A 13 4.69 -1.78 -7.67
N ASN A 14 4.54 -2.75 -8.58
CA ASN A 14 4.55 -2.47 -10.02
C ASN A 14 3.52 -1.42 -10.41
N GLY A 15 2.34 -1.42 -9.79
CA GLY A 15 1.25 -0.49 -10.07
C GLY A 15 1.59 0.97 -9.85
N PHE A 16 2.51 1.27 -8.92
CA PHE A 16 2.93 2.64 -8.57
C PHE A 16 4.28 3.03 -9.18
N THR A 17 4.96 2.12 -9.84
CA THR A 17 6.24 2.38 -10.50
C THR A 17 6.05 2.59 -12.01
N PRO A 18 7.05 3.12 -12.74
CA PRO A 18 6.92 3.38 -14.17
C PRO A 18 6.42 2.15 -14.94
N GLY A 19 5.37 2.34 -15.72
CA GLY A 19 4.67 1.27 -16.44
C GLY A 19 3.46 0.68 -15.74
N GLY A 20 3.25 1.00 -14.46
CA GLY A 20 2.08 0.58 -13.68
C GLY A 20 0.82 1.39 -13.97
N ASN A 21 -0.32 0.89 -13.49
CA ASN A 21 -1.63 1.49 -13.78
C ASN A 21 -1.88 2.83 -13.06
N LEU A 22 -1.17 3.09 -11.97
CA LEU A 22 -1.19 4.35 -11.23
C LEU A 22 0.25 4.81 -10.95
N ALA A 23 1.07 4.85 -11.98
CA ALA A 23 2.49 5.12 -11.90
C ALA A 23 2.80 6.53 -11.37
N VAL A 24 3.76 6.60 -10.45
CA VAL A 24 4.40 7.83 -10.02
C VAL A 24 5.76 7.94 -10.72
N ALA A 25 5.96 9.02 -11.46
CA ALA A 25 7.17 9.21 -12.24
C ALA A 25 8.43 9.17 -11.36
N GLY A 26 9.39 8.32 -11.73
CA GLY A 26 10.67 8.19 -11.02
C GLY A 26 10.57 7.49 -9.64
N SER A 27 9.44 6.89 -9.30
CA SER A 27 9.25 6.22 -8.01
C SER A 27 10.15 5.01 -7.81
N ASP A 28 10.57 4.34 -8.87
CA ASP A 28 11.52 3.23 -8.84
C ASP A 28 12.93 3.64 -8.38
N GLN A 29 13.29 4.91 -8.50
CA GLN A 29 14.61 5.43 -8.09
C GLN A 29 14.87 5.33 -6.59
N ILE A 30 13.82 5.19 -5.76
CA ILE A 30 13.98 5.02 -4.31
C ILE A 30 14.38 3.61 -3.90
N ILE A 31 14.15 2.60 -4.75
CA ILE A 31 14.32 1.19 -4.40
C ILE A 31 15.74 0.84 -3.96
N PRO A 32 16.81 1.26 -4.65
CA PRO A 32 18.17 0.98 -4.18
C PRO A 32 18.44 1.58 -2.78
N LYS A 33 17.87 2.74 -2.49
CA LYS A 33 18.02 3.38 -1.17
C LYS A 33 17.25 2.62 -0.08
N ILE A 34 16.06 2.13 -0.39
CA ILE A 34 15.27 1.30 0.52
C ILE A 34 16.04 0.00 0.85
N ASN A 35 16.57 -0.67 -0.17
CA ASN A 35 17.34 -1.89 0.01
C ASN A 35 18.59 -1.66 0.90
N GLN A 36 19.28 -0.54 0.69
CA GLN A 36 20.41 -0.14 1.53
C GLN A 36 19.98 0.14 2.98
N LEU A 37 18.86 0.83 3.18
CA LEU A 37 18.33 1.11 4.52
C LEU A 37 17.99 -0.18 5.26
N GLY A 38 17.54 -1.21 4.57
CA GLY A 38 17.24 -2.52 5.16
C GLY A 38 18.40 -3.14 5.95
N ASP A 39 19.64 -2.77 5.67
CA ASP A 39 20.81 -3.25 6.40
C ASP A 39 20.92 -2.70 7.84
N TYR A 40 20.16 -1.67 8.16
CA TYR A 40 20.22 -0.98 9.44
C TYR A 40 19.06 -1.31 10.39
N PHE A 41 18.06 -2.07 9.94
CA PHE A 41 16.87 -2.39 10.72
C PHE A 41 16.72 -3.89 10.92
N ASP A 42 16.40 -4.27 12.17
CA ASP A 42 16.10 -5.66 12.52
C ASP A 42 14.66 -6.06 12.20
N THR A 43 13.77 -5.07 12.11
CA THR A 43 12.36 -5.27 11.75
C THR A 43 12.03 -4.47 10.49
N ILE A 44 11.61 -5.18 9.45
CA ILE A 44 11.22 -4.59 8.17
C ILE A 44 9.83 -5.10 7.81
N VAL A 45 8.94 -4.17 7.53
CA VAL A 45 7.56 -4.44 7.11
C VAL A 45 7.34 -3.81 5.75
N LEU A 46 6.77 -4.57 4.83
CA LEU A 46 6.31 -4.07 3.54
C LEU A 46 4.80 -3.92 3.57
N THR A 47 4.27 -2.87 3.00
CA THR A 47 2.83 -2.76 2.75
C THR A 47 2.52 -3.02 1.28
N GLN A 48 1.32 -3.50 1.02
CA GLN A 48 0.87 -3.85 -0.32
C GLN A 48 -0.61 -3.50 -0.48
N ASP A 49 -0.89 -2.55 -1.37
CA ASP A 49 -2.26 -2.31 -1.82
C ASP A 49 -2.78 -3.58 -2.52
N TRP A 50 -3.97 -4.03 -2.12
CA TRP A 50 -4.52 -5.32 -2.53
C TRP A 50 -6.03 -5.22 -2.74
N HIS A 51 -6.43 -4.50 -3.79
CA HIS A 51 -7.83 -4.18 -4.05
C HIS A 51 -8.58 -5.30 -4.76
N PRO A 52 -9.79 -5.65 -4.32
CA PRO A 52 -10.68 -6.49 -5.13
C PRO A 52 -11.12 -5.74 -6.40
N GLU A 53 -11.53 -6.47 -7.43
CA GLU A 53 -11.96 -5.88 -8.71
C GLU A 53 -13.10 -4.87 -8.58
N ASN A 54 -14.00 -5.10 -7.63
CA ASN A 54 -15.15 -4.23 -7.35
C ASN A 54 -14.86 -3.14 -6.32
N HIS A 55 -13.59 -2.75 -6.14
CA HIS A 55 -13.21 -1.75 -5.14
C HIS A 55 -13.85 -0.39 -5.42
N ILE A 56 -14.34 0.25 -4.36
CA ILE A 56 -15.09 1.51 -4.45
C ILE A 56 -14.28 2.69 -4.97
N SER A 57 -12.96 2.65 -4.85
CA SER A 57 -12.08 3.72 -5.32
C SER A 57 -11.82 3.70 -6.83
N PHE A 58 -12.22 2.65 -7.55
CA PHE A 58 -11.99 2.59 -8.98
C PHE A 58 -13.05 3.36 -9.76
N ALA A 59 -12.62 4.32 -10.57
CA ALA A 59 -13.50 5.17 -11.34
C ALA A 59 -14.43 4.38 -12.28
N ASP A 60 -13.93 3.31 -12.89
CA ASP A 60 -14.69 2.48 -13.82
C ASP A 60 -15.76 1.59 -13.14
N ASN A 61 -15.80 1.53 -11.80
CA ASN A 61 -16.89 0.92 -11.04
C ASN A 61 -18.06 1.91 -10.78
N HIS A 62 -17.95 3.16 -11.21
CA HIS A 62 -18.97 4.20 -11.04
C HIS A 62 -19.46 4.72 -12.40
N PRO A 63 -20.75 4.53 -12.73
CA PRO A 63 -21.33 5.09 -13.96
C PRO A 63 -21.10 6.61 -14.03
N ASP A 64 -20.73 7.09 -15.22
CA ASP A 64 -20.55 8.52 -15.53
C ASP A 64 -19.44 9.24 -14.73
N GLN A 65 -18.57 8.52 -14.04
CA GLN A 65 -17.42 9.05 -13.33
C GLN A 65 -16.11 8.78 -14.07
N GLN A 66 -15.12 9.62 -13.83
CA GLN A 66 -13.79 9.50 -14.39
C GLN A 66 -12.72 9.50 -13.29
N ALA A 67 -11.55 8.95 -13.60
CA ALA A 67 -10.41 9.00 -12.67
C ALA A 67 -10.10 10.44 -12.26
N PHE A 68 -9.70 10.59 -11.00
CA PHE A 68 -9.38 11.86 -10.31
C PHE A 68 -10.58 12.74 -9.96
N GLN A 69 -11.79 12.34 -10.30
CA GLN A 69 -13.01 12.94 -9.74
C GLN A 69 -13.22 12.45 -8.30
N THR A 70 -14.13 13.09 -7.60
CA THR A 70 -14.46 12.74 -6.21
C THR A 70 -15.92 12.36 -6.07
N ILE A 71 -16.20 11.47 -5.11
CA ILE A 71 -17.53 11.13 -4.63
C ILE A 71 -17.58 11.26 -3.12
N GLU A 72 -18.77 11.43 -2.56
CA GLU A 72 -18.98 11.41 -1.11
C GLU A 72 -19.42 10.02 -0.67
N LEU A 73 -18.72 9.50 0.34
CA LEU A 73 -18.99 8.22 1.00
C LEU A 73 -19.24 8.46 2.50
N ASP A 74 -19.69 7.44 3.21
CA ASP A 74 -19.97 7.52 4.65
C ASP A 74 -18.77 7.98 5.50
N TYR A 75 -17.55 7.68 5.03
CA TYR A 75 -16.31 8.08 5.71
C TYR A 75 -15.69 9.39 5.18
N GLY A 76 -16.35 10.07 4.24
CA GLY A 76 -15.90 11.34 3.68
C GLY A 76 -15.69 11.33 2.18
N THR A 77 -14.99 12.33 1.67
CA THR A 77 -14.70 12.49 0.24
C THR A 77 -13.71 11.43 -0.22
N GLN A 78 -14.09 10.69 -1.25
CA GLN A 78 -13.26 9.66 -1.90
C GLN A 78 -12.82 10.12 -3.28
N VAL A 79 -11.51 10.14 -3.52
CA VAL A 79 -10.96 10.30 -4.87
C VAL A 79 -11.13 8.99 -5.64
N LEU A 80 -11.58 9.08 -6.88
CA LEU A 80 -11.67 7.95 -7.79
C LEU A 80 -10.38 7.79 -8.57
N TRP A 81 -9.83 6.59 -8.54
CA TRP A 81 -8.56 6.24 -9.15
C TRP A 81 -8.72 5.39 -10.42
N PRO A 82 -7.75 5.41 -11.33
CA PRO A 82 -7.60 4.33 -12.29
C PRO A 82 -7.52 2.97 -11.56
N ARG A 83 -8.03 1.93 -12.17
CA ARG A 83 -7.90 0.56 -11.64
C ARG A 83 -6.43 0.21 -11.47
N HIS A 84 -6.02 -0.12 -10.27
CA HIS A 84 -4.64 -0.40 -9.90
C HIS A 84 -4.57 -1.45 -8.80
N CYS A 85 -3.44 -2.12 -8.68
CA CYS A 85 -3.12 -3.07 -7.60
C CYS A 85 -4.25 -4.07 -7.29
N VAL A 86 -4.91 -4.57 -8.35
CA VAL A 86 -5.97 -5.58 -8.21
C VAL A 86 -5.36 -6.89 -7.75
N GLN A 87 -6.01 -7.53 -6.79
CA GLN A 87 -5.60 -8.79 -6.19
C GLN A 87 -5.21 -9.83 -7.24
N GLY A 88 -4.03 -10.43 -7.10
CA GLY A 88 -3.54 -11.49 -7.97
C GLY A 88 -3.00 -11.03 -9.33
N THR A 89 -2.96 -9.72 -9.61
CA THR A 89 -2.38 -9.18 -10.85
C THR A 89 -0.92 -8.81 -10.69
N GLN A 90 -0.19 -8.76 -11.80
CA GLN A 90 1.21 -8.28 -11.82
C GLN A 90 1.32 -6.83 -11.33
N ASP A 91 0.30 -6.00 -11.59
CA ASP A 91 0.24 -4.61 -11.12
C ASP A 91 0.29 -4.52 -9.58
N ALA A 92 -0.34 -5.46 -8.88
CA ALA A 92 -0.34 -5.54 -7.42
C ALA A 92 0.93 -6.15 -6.81
N GLU A 93 1.78 -6.81 -7.59
CA GLU A 93 3.01 -7.42 -7.09
C GLU A 93 4.00 -6.37 -6.58
N LEU A 94 4.73 -6.72 -5.54
CA LEU A 94 5.86 -5.92 -5.08
C LEU A 94 6.92 -5.84 -6.18
N HIS A 95 7.59 -4.69 -6.29
CA HIS A 95 8.56 -4.46 -7.36
C HIS A 95 9.71 -5.49 -7.30
N PRO A 96 10.12 -6.09 -8.42
CA PRO A 96 11.12 -7.17 -8.43
C PRO A 96 12.50 -6.76 -7.92
N ASP A 97 12.85 -5.48 -7.99
CA ASP A 97 14.14 -4.96 -7.51
C ASP A 97 14.13 -4.66 -5.99
N LEU A 98 12.97 -4.79 -5.32
CA LEU A 98 12.88 -4.64 -3.88
C LEU A 98 13.41 -5.91 -3.19
N ASP A 99 14.32 -5.75 -2.23
CA ASP A 99 14.85 -6.88 -1.44
C ASP A 99 13.79 -7.39 -0.45
N LEU A 100 13.03 -8.39 -0.88
CA LEU A 100 11.97 -9.00 -0.07
C LEU A 100 12.53 -9.94 1.02
N ALA A 101 13.76 -10.42 0.85
CA ALA A 101 14.32 -11.44 1.75
C ALA A 101 14.53 -10.94 3.19
N LYS A 102 14.69 -9.63 3.34
CA LYS A 102 14.89 -8.99 4.65
C LYS A 102 13.58 -8.68 5.40
N ALA A 103 12.45 -8.69 4.73
CA ALA A 103 11.17 -8.36 5.35
C ALA A 103 10.61 -9.52 6.18
N GLN A 104 10.14 -9.24 7.40
CA GLN A 104 9.47 -10.21 8.26
C GLN A 104 7.96 -10.23 8.07
N LEU A 105 7.37 -9.14 7.55
CA LEU A 105 5.94 -9.01 7.33
C LEU A 105 5.67 -8.30 6.02
N ILE A 106 4.75 -8.84 5.24
CA ILE A 106 4.06 -8.15 4.16
C ILE A 106 2.61 -7.99 4.61
N ILE A 107 2.18 -6.75 4.81
CA ILE A 107 0.81 -6.46 5.22
C ILE A 107 0.02 -5.89 4.06
N ARG A 108 -1.09 -6.54 3.73
CA ARG A 108 -2.00 -6.10 2.67
C ARG A 108 -3.03 -5.14 3.24
N LYS A 109 -3.30 -4.09 2.50
CA LYS A 109 -4.30 -3.06 2.83
C LYS A 109 -5.22 -2.80 1.65
N GLY A 110 -6.34 -2.08 1.87
CA GLY A 110 -7.30 -1.82 0.81
C GLY A 110 -8.01 -3.08 0.30
N CYS A 111 -8.12 -4.12 1.14
CA CYS A 111 -8.73 -5.40 0.77
C CYS A 111 -10.25 -5.38 0.81
N HIS A 112 -10.85 -4.37 1.46
CA HIS A 112 -12.29 -4.24 1.59
C HIS A 112 -12.88 -3.47 0.41
N ALA A 113 -13.85 -4.05 -0.28
CA ALA A 113 -14.41 -3.47 -1.50
C ALA A 113 -15.00 -2.06 -1.32
N HIS A 114 -15.45 -1.72 -0.12
CA HIS A 114 -16.19 -0.48 0.19
C HIS A 114 -15.40 0.54 1.01
N ILE A 115 -14.13 0.30 1.27
CA ILE A 115 -13.25 1.19 2.04
C ILE A 115 -11.91 1.31 1.33
N ASP A 116 -11.45 2.53 1.05
CA ASP A 116 -10.11 2.78 0.52
C ASP A 116 -9.05 2.80 1.63
N SER A 117 -7.79 2.86 1.27
CA SER A 117 -6.68 2.72 2.19
C SER A 117 -5.53 3.67 1.83
N TYR A 118 -5.28 4.64 2.69
CA TYR A 118 -4.20 5.62 2.54
C TYR A 118 -3.13 5.53 3.64
N SER A 119 -3.33 4.64 4.61
CA SER A 119 -2.43 4.45 5.74
C SER A 119 -2.06 2.99 5.90
N ALA A 120 -0.82 2.74 6.30
CA ALA A 120 -0.38 1.39 6.68
C ALA A 120 -1.05 0.87 7.97
N PHE A 121 -1.71 1.73 8.74
CA PHE A 121 -2.27 1.42 10.06
C PHE A 121 -3.79 1.33 10.09
N LEU A 122 -4.47 2.23 9.38
CA LEU A 122 -5.93 2.37 9.36
C LEU A 122 -6.43 2.52 7.93
N GLU A 123 -7.59 1.95 7.65
CA GLU A 123 -8.30 2.22 6.41
C GLU A 123 -8.92 3.63 6.41
N ALA A 124 -9.44 4.08 5.28
CA ALA A 124 -9.95 5.46 5.12
C ALA A 124 -11.15 5.81 6.01
N ASP A 125 -11.81 4.83 6.59
CA ASP A 125 -12.89 5.04 7.58
C ASP A 125 -12.37 5.44 8.98
N HIS A 126 -11.05 5.47 9.17
CA HIS A 126 -10.37 5.76 10.43
C HIS A 126 -10.75 4.83 11.61
N LYS A 127 -11.28 3.65 11.32
CA LYS A 127 -11.72 2.64 12.31
C LYS A 127 -11.16 1.25 12.02
N THR A 128 -11.20 0.83 10.77
CA THR A 128 -10.74 -0.50 10.36
C THR A 128 -9.21 -0.53 10.39
N GLN A 129 -8.67 -1.36 11.25
CA GLN A 129 -7.23 -1.48 11.42
C GLN A 129 -6.65 -2.53 10.46
N THR A 130 -5.43 -2.28 9.99
CA THR A 130 -4.68 -3.25 9.17
C THR A 130 -4.07 -4.39 9.98
N GLY A 131 -3.86 -4.17 11.28
CA GLY A 131 -3.14 -5.08 12.18
C GLY A 131 -1.67 -4.70 12.39
N LEU A 132 -1.13 -3.74 11.65
CA LEU A 132 0.28 -3.36 11.76
C LEU A 132 0.64 -2.85 13.15
N ALA A 133 -0.21 -2.02 13.77
CA ALA A 133 0.05 -1.51 15.11
C ALA A 133 0.16 -2.62 16.17
N GLY A 134 -0.66 -3.68 16.06
CA GLY A 134 -0.58 -4.86 16.92
C GLY A 134 0.75 -5.60 16.72
N TYR A 135 1.12 -5.86 15.48
CA TYR A 135 2.39 -6.50 15.15
C TYR A 135 3.59 -5.75 15.72
N LEU A 136 3.65 -4.42 15.56
CA LEU A 136 4.75 -3.62 16.06
C LEU A 136 4.83 -3.64 17.58
N ARG A 137 3.69 -3.51 18.29
CA ARG A 137 3.64 -3.61 19.76
C ARG A 137 4.16 -4.95 20.28
N GLU A 138 3.77 -6.06 19.65
CA GLU A 138 4.25 -7.40 20.04
C GLU A 138 5.76 -7.58 19.81
N ARG A 139 6.35 -6.80 18.93
CA ARG A 139 7.79 -6.76 18.65
C ARG A 139 8.54 -5.78 19.54
N GLY A 140 7.86 -5.04 20.42
CA GLY A 140 8.47 -4.01 21.26
C GLY A 140 8.98 -2.82 20.45
N ILE A 141 8.32 -2.51 19.34
CA ILE A 141 8.58 -1.34 18.50
C ILE A 141 7.65 -0.23 18.96
N ASP A 142 8.21 0.92 19.31
CA ASP A 142 7.49 2.10 19.83
C ASP A 142 7.32 3.17 18.74
#